data_6ca9af6caed93ab662b277426b812724
#
_entry.id   6ca9af6caed93ab662b277426b812724
#
_cell.length_a   1.000
_cell.length_b   1.000
_cell.length_c   1.000
_cell.angle_alpha   90.00
_cell.angle_beta   90.00
_cell.angle_gamma   90.00
#
_symmetry.space_group_name_H-M   'P 1'
#
loop_
_entity.id
_entity.type
_entity.pdbx_description
1 polymer ?
#
loop_
_entity_poly.entity_id
_entity_poly.type
_entity_poly.pdbx_seq_one_letter_code
_entity_poly.pdbx_strand_id
1 'polypeptide(L)'
;SLCDWSSDVCSSDLSYLGPHAKRKRDGDDVDIVVAGCVAQQEGEALLRRVPEVDLVMGPQYANRIADLLEDVSNGNQVVATEATHIMEDSSKPRRGSKVAAWVNVIYGCNERCAFCIVPTTRGVEQSRPLESIVQEVEDLVSKGYKEVTLLGQNIE
;
A
#
# COMPACT_ATOMS: atom_id res chain seq x y z
N SER A 1 12.24 18.65 -23.29
CA SER A 1 12.64 18.04 -22.03
C SER A 1 11.41 17.34 -21.48
N LEU A 2 11.31 16.04 -21.71
CA LEU A 2 10.35 15.21 -21.00
C LEU A 2 10.80 15.24 -19.54
N CYS A 3 10.01 15.85 -18.66
CA CYS A 3 10.19 15.71 -17.22
C CYS A 3 10.22 14.22 -16.92
N ASP A 4 11.35 13.73 -16.47
CA ASP A 4 11.47 12.38 -15.94
C ASP A 4 10.70 12.36 -14.62
N TRP A 5 9.44 11.94 -14.71
CA TRP A 5 8.52 11.84 -13.57
C TRP A 5 9.08 10.95 -12.46
N SER A 6 10.02 10.09 -12.83
CA SER A 6 10.65 9.16 -11.87
C SER A 6 11.64 9.86 -10.94
N SER A 7 12.27 10.94 -11.37
CA SER A 7 13.32 11.60 -10.57
C SER A 7 12.77 12.59 -9.54
N ASP A 8 11.67 13.29 -9.83
CA ASP A 8 11.18 14.38 -8.97
C ASP A 8 10.30 13.88 -7.81
N VAL A 9 9.48 12.86 -8.04
CA VAL A 9 8.65 12.25 -6.98
C VAL A 9 9.53 11.43 -6.02
N CYS A 10 10.50 10.69 -6.54
CA CYS A 10 11.42 9.89 -5.73
C CYS A 10 12.36 10.74 -4.85
N SER A 11 12.77 11.93 -5.27
CA SER A 11 13.72 12.73 -4.47
C SER A 11 13.09 13.29 -3.19
N SER A 12 11.83 13.71 -3.24
CA SER A 12 11.10 14.21 -2.06
C SER A 12 10.76 13.07 -1.08
N ASP A 13 10.28 11.93 -1.58
CA ASP A 13 9.90 10.80 -0.76
C ASP A 13 11.11 10.15 -0.09
N LEU A 14 12.22 9.99 -0.82
CA LEU A 14 13.48 9.48 -0.27
C LEU A 14 14.10 10.43 0.77
N SER A 15 13.81 11.74 0.71
CA SER A 15 14.32 12.68 1.72
C SER A 15 13.76 12.40 3.13
N TYR A 16 12.54 11.85 3.22
CA TYR A 16 11.97 11.41 4.50
C TYR A 16 12.67 10.19 5.10
N LEU A 17 13.27 9.34 4.27
CA LEU A 17 14.01 8.16 4.75
C LEU A 17 15.35 8.52 5.38
N GLY A 18 15.97 9.63 4.96
CA GLY A 18 17.29 10.04 5.41
C GLY A 18 17.46 10.09 6.93
N PRO A 19 16.59 10.79 7.67
CA PRO A 19 16.65 10.83 9.15
C PRO A 19 16.49 9.45 9.80
N HIS A 20 15.62 8.59 9.28
CA HIS A 20 15.38 7.24 9.81
C HIS A 20 16.59 6.31 9.51
N ALA A 21 17.11 6.35 8.29
CA ALA A 21 18.31 5.64 7.90
C ALA A 21 19.53 6.06 8.77
N LYS A 22 19.65 7.35 9.08
CA LYS A 22 20.68 7.83 10.00
C LYS A 22 20.52 7.24 11.40
N ARG A 23 19.31 7.28 11.98
CA ARG A 23 19.04 6.68 13.30
C ARG A 23 19.45 5.22 13.36
N LYS A 24 19.10 4.45 12.33
CA LYS A 24 19.48 3.03 12.25
C LYS A 24 20.99 2.83 12.18
N ARG A 25 21.71 3.66 11.39
CA ARG A 25 23.19 3.63 11.35
C ARG A 25 23.83 4.03 12.67
N ASP A 26 23.20 4.94 13.43
CA ASP A 26 23.66 5.39 14.74
C ASP A 26 23.38 4.33 15.83
N GLY A 27 22.73 3.21 15.50
CA GLY A 27 22.50 2.06 16.39
C GLY A 27 21.12 2.00 17.03
N ASP A 28 20.18 2.83 16.60
CA ASP A 28 18.77 2.71 17.04
C ASP A 28 18.17 1.40 16.50
N ASP A 29 17.47 0.68 17.36
CA ASP A 29 16.71 -0.52 16.99
C ASP A 29 15.39 -0.10 16.33
N VAL A 30 15.42 0.09 15.02
CA VAL A 30 14.29 0.54 14.21
C VAL A 30 14.22 -0.24 12.90
N ASP A 31 13.03 -0.70 12.55
CA ASP A 31 12.73 -1.26 11.24
C ASP A 31 12.17 -0.16 10.32
N ILE A 32 12.69 -0.07 9.11
CA ILE A 32 12.27 0.89 8.10
C ILE A 32 11.45 0.18 7.04
N VAL A 33 10.17 0.51 6.99
CA VAL A 33 9.21 -0.04 6.01
C VAL A 33 8.82 1.03 5.00
N VAL A 34 8.98 0.73 3.72
CA VAL A 34 8.48 1.58 2.62
C VAL A 34 7.35 0.84 1.91
N ALA A 35 6.15 1.41 1.97
CA ALA A 35 4.94 0.80 1.43
C ALA A 35 4.21 1.72 0.45
N GLY A 36 3.51 1.14 -0.51
CA GLY A 36 2.62 1.85 -1.43
C GLY A 36 3.06 1.83 -2.88
N CYS A 37 2.48 2.74 -3.70
CA CYS A 37 2.68 2.72 -5.15
C CYS A 37 4.12 3.02 -5.57
N VAL A 38 4.82 3.91 -4.86
CA VAL A 38 6.24 4.20 -5.11
C VAL A 38 7.11 2.98 -4.76
N ALA A 39 6.84 2.33 -3.63
CA ALA A 39 7.51 1.08 -3.26
C ALA A 39 7.31 -0.01 -4.32
N GLN A 40 6.09 -0.15 -4.83
CA GLN A 40 5.77 -1.07 -5.92
C GLN A 40 6.57 -0.79 -7.19
N GLN A 41 6.73 0.48 -7.54
CA GLN A 41 7.42 0.91 -8.75
C GLN A 41 8.94 0.75 -8.66
N GLU A 42 9.53 1.13 -7.52
CA GLU A 42 10.97 1.12 -7.30
C GLU A 42 11.51 -0.26 -6.92
N GLY A 43 10.73 -1.04 -6.15
CA GLY A 43 11.09 -2.39 -5.74
C GLY A 43 12.51 -2.48 -5.16
N GLU A 44 13.31 -3.41 -5.65
CA GLU A 44 14.71 -3.61 -5.22
C GLU A 44 15.62 -2.40 -5.47
N ALA A 45 15.28 -1.50 -6.41
CA ALA A 45 16.07 -0.32 -6.67
C ALA A 45 16.09 0.62 -5.45
N LEU A 46 15.03 0.59 -4.63
CA LEU A 46 14.96 1.34 -3.38
C LEU A 46 16.01 0.88 -2.37
N LEU A 47 16.19 -0.44 -2.22
CA LEU A 47 17.20 -1.01 -1.32
C LEU A 47 18.62 -0.65 -1.74
N ARG A 48 18.87 -0.56 -3.05
CA ARG A 48 20.19 -0.11 -3.55
C ARG A 48 20.48 1.36 -3.24
N ARG A 49 19.44 2.20 -3.18
CA ARG A 49 19.56 3.63 -2.85
C ARG A 49 19.63 3.88 -1.34
N VAL A 50 18.87 3.11 -0.57
CA VAL A 50 18.78 3.23 0.89
C VAL A 50 18.87 1.82 1.51
N PRO A 51 20.11 1.32 1.73
CA PRO A 51 20.35 -0.04 2.23
C PRO A 51 19.78 -0.31 3.62
N GLU A 52 19.46 0.74 4.37
CA GLU A 52 18.90 0.66 5.72
C GLU A 52 17.42 0.28 5.76
N VAL A 53 16.72 0.29 4.60
CA VAL A 53 15.33 -0.14 4.49
C VAL A 53 15.24 -1.66 4.67
N ASP A 54 14.33 -2.12 5.51
CA ASP A 54 14.13 -3.53 5.83
C ASP A 54 13.06 -4.19 4.99
N LEU A 55 11.97 -3.44 4.71
CA LEU A 55 10.84 -3.93 3.95
C LEU A 55 10.42 -2.91 2.88
N VAL A 56 10.34 -3.38 1.63
CA VAL A 56 9.71 -2.66 0.52
C VAL A 56 8.49 -3.45 0.09
N MET A 57 7.29 -2.84 0.15
CA MET A 57 6.06 -3.56 -0.19
C MET A 57 5.10 -2.75 -1.05
N GLY A 58 4.50 -3.41 -2.03
CA GLY A 58 3.42 -2.87 -2.85
C GLY A 58 2.09 -2.79 -2.10
N PRO A 59 1.11 -2.03 -2.63
CA PRO A 59 -0.20 -1.84 -2.00
C PRO A 59 -1.00 -3.15 -1.85
N GLN A 60 -0.76 -4.14 -2.69
CA GLN A 60 -1.43 -5.45 -2.65
C GLN A 60 -0.99 -6.33 -1.47
N TYR A 61 0.06 -5.96 -0.78
CA TYR A 61 0.58 -6.70 0.39
C TYR A 61 0.13 -6.10 1.74
N ALA A 62 -0.71 -5.06 1.73
CA ALA A 62 -1.10 -4.35 2.95
C ALA A 62 -1.70 -5.26 4.04
N ASN A 63 -2.48 -6.27 3.65
CA ASN A 63 -3.08 -7.25 4.55
C ASN A 63 -2.14 -8.39 4.98
N ARG A 64 -0.93 -8.44 4.44
CA ARG A 64 0.13 -9.39 4.78
C ARG A 64 1.31 -8.75 5.52
N ILE A 65 1.16 -7.50 5.94
CA ILE A 65 2.25 -6.75 6.58
C ILE A 65 2.77 -7.44 7.86
N ALA A 66 1.91 -8.11 8.60
CA ALA A 66 2.33 -8.81 9.82
C ALA A 66 3.32 -9.95 9.52
N ASP A 67 3.03 -10.76 8.50
CA ASP A 67 3.89 -11.87 8.07
C ASP A 67 5.24 -11.33 7.55
N LEU A 68 5.19 -10.24 6.76
CA LEU A 68 6.41 -9.62 6.22
C LEU A 68 7.29 -8.99 7.31
N LEU A 69 6.69 -8.43 8.37
CA LEU A 69 7.42 -7.92 9.53
C LEU A 69 8.04 -9.03 10.37
N GLU A 70 7.43 -10.21 10.41
CA GLU A 70 8.03 -11.38 11.06
C GLU A 70 9.32 -11.81 10.33
N ASP A 71 9.31 -11.81 8.99
CA ASP A 71 10.50 -12.08 8.18
C ASP A 71 11.60 -11.03 8.41
N VAL A 72 11.24 -9.75 8.53
CA VAL A 72 12.17 -8.66 8.89
C VAL A 72 12.77 -8.89 10.27
N SER A 73 11.95 -9.25 11.25
CA SER A 73 12.40 -9.51 12.64
C SER A 73 13.39 -10.69 12.72
N ASN A 74 13.33 -11.62 11.75
CA ASN A 74 14.32 -12.69 11.60
C ASN A 74 15.65 -12.24 10.94
N GLY A 75 15.80 -10.95 10.68
CA GLY A 75 17.02 -10.34 10.13
C GLY A 75 17.07 -10.35 8.59
N ASN A 76 15.96 -10.58 7.91
CA ASN A 76 15.88 -10.57 6.45
C ASN A 76 15.50 -9.19 5.94
N GLN A 77 16.09 -8.80 4.81
CA GLN A 77 15.63 -7.68 4.03
C GLN A 77 14.59 -8.18 3.01
N VAL A 78 13.39 -7.61 2.97
CA VAL A 78 12.25 -8.16 2.23
C VAL A 78 11.78 -7.19 1.14
N VAL A 79 11.56 -7.71 -0.07
CA VAL A 79 10.90 -7.00 -1.17
C VAL A 79 9.65 -7.77 -1.61
N ALA A 80 8.49 -7.17 -1.40
CA ALA A 80 7.18 -7.74 -1.69
C ALA A 80 6.45 -6.86 -2.73
N THR A 81 6.87 -6.97 -4.00
CA THR A 81 6.34 -6.18 -5.12
C THR A 81 5.85 -7.03 -6.29
N GLU A 82 5.87 -8.36 -6.15
CA GLU A 82 5.32 -9.25 -7.17
C GLU A 82 3.81 -9.08 -7.31
N ALA A 83 3.31 -9.28 -8.53
CA ALA A 83 1.87 -9.24 -8.78
C ALA A 83 1.18 -10.38 -8.03
N THR A 84 0.29 -10.04 -7.11
CA THR A 84 -0.48 -11.00 -6.35
C THR A 84 -1.94 -10.58 -6.25
N HIS A 85 -2.83 -11.54 -6.04
CA HIS A 85 -4.20 -11.24 -5.65
C HIS A 85 -4.23 -10.66 -4.25
N ILE A 86 -4.99 -9.57 -4.09
CA ILE A 86 -5.29 -9.03 -2.78
C ILE A 86 -6.21 -10.02 -2.08
N MET A 87 -5.70 -10.68 -1.07
CA MET A 87 -6.50 -11.57 -0.25
C MET A 87 -7.53 -10.74 0.53
N GLU A 88 -8.76 -11.25 0.66
CA GLU A 88 -9.75 -10.61 1.52
C GLU A 88 -9.20 -10.52 2.94
N ASP A 89 -9.18 -9.29 3.43
CA ASP A 89 -8.70 -9.01 4.77
C ASP A 89 -9.83 -9.24 5.76
N SER A 90 -9.65 -10.21 6.65
CA SER A 90 -10.53 -10.42 7.80
C SER A 90 -10.32 -9.38 8.90
N SER A 91 -9.28 -8.57 8.81
CA SER A 91 -9.00 -7.51 9.77
C SER A 91 -9.99 -6.36 9.62
N LYS A 92 -10.44 -5.84 10.76
CA LYS A 92 -11.34 -4.67 10.76
C LYS A 92 -10.51 -3.40 10.59
N PRO A 93 -10.79 -2.57 9.54
CA PRO A 93 -10.06 -1.34 9.33
C PRO A 93 -10.16 -0.41 10.55
N ARG A 94 -9.02 0.17 10.96
CA ARG A 94 -9.00 1.21 11.98
C ARG A 94 -9.51 2.52 11.36
N ARG A 95 -10.67 2.98 11.79
CA ARG A 95 -11.33 4.17 11.25
C ARG A 95 -11.16 5.36 12.18
N GLY A 96 -10.80 6.51 11.64
CA GLY A 96 -10.63 7.76 12.39
C GLY A 96 -11.94 8.52 12.62
N SER A 97 -12.95 8.32 11.76
CA SER A 97 -14.27 8.94 11.87
C SER A 97 -15.27 7.97 12.49
N LYS A 98 -16.28 8.51 13.17
CA LYS A 98 -17.46 7.79 13.65
C LYS A 98 -18.72 8.10 12.83
N VAL A 99 -18.62 8.97 11.82
CA VAL A 99 -19.74 9.43 11.00
C VAL A 99 -19.64 8.89 9.60
N ALA A 100 -18.46 9.00 8.97
CA ALA A 100 -18.20 8.59 7.59
C ALA A 100 -17.20 7.42 7.55
N ALA A 101 -17.42 6.48 6.64
CA ALA A 101 -16.55 5.34 6.42
C ALA A 101 -16.25 5.17 4.92
N TRP A 102 -15.02 4.77 4.61
CA TRP A 102 -14.62 4.37 3.27
C TRP A 102 -14.61 2.85 3.17
N VAL A 103 -15.18 2.33 2.09
CA VAL A 103 -15.26 0.89 1.78
C VAL A 103 -14.67 0.65 0.40
N ASN A 104 -13.57 -0.09 0.35
CA ASN A 104 -12.99 -0.50 -0.93
C ASN A 104 -13.90 -1.55 -1.58
N VAL A 105 -14.26 -1.35 -2.84
CA VAL A 105 -15.09 -2.29 -3.61
C VAL A 105 -14.32 -2.93 -4.76
N ILE A 106 -13.33 -2.22 -5.32
CA ILE A 106 -12.49 -2.68 -6.43
C ILE A 106 -11.03 -2.27 -6.17
N TYR A 107 -10.11 -3.17 -6.43
CA TYR A 107 -8.67 -2.92 -6.45
C TYR A 107 -8.14 -3.05 -7.87
N GLY A 108 -7.09 -2.27 -8.21
CA GLY A 108 -6.49 -2.29 -9.54
C GLY A 108 -7.39 -1.68 -10.61
N CYS A 109 -6.98 -1.80 -11.87
CA CYS A 109 -7.73 -1.28 -13.02
C CYS A 109 -7.22 -1.92 -14.30
N ASN A 110 -8.14 -2.30 -15.20
CA ASN A 110 -7.81 -2.89 -16.51
C ASN A 110 -7.75 -1.84 -17.62
N GLU A 111 -8.11 -0.58 -17.33
CA GLU A 111 -8.08 0.51 -18.31
C GLU A 111 -6.64 0.92 -18.65
N ARG A 112 -6.46 1.36 -19.91
CA ARG A 112 -5.14 1.77 -20.46
C ARG A 112 -5.12 3.26 -20.77
N CYS A 113 -5.45 4.10 -19.78
CA CYS A 113 -5.36 5.54 -19.93
C CYS A 113 -3.91 5.98 -20.16
N ALA A 114 -3.69 6.93 -21.08
CA ALA A 114 -2.37 7.25 -21.65
C ALA A 114 -1.27 7.62 -20.62
N PHE A 115 -1.64 8.16 -19.47
CA PHE A 115 -0.71 8.61 -18.43
C PHE A 115 -0.92 7.91 -17.07
N CYS A 116 -1.79 6.90 -17.02
CA CYS A 116 -2.17 6.28 -15.75
C CYS A 116 -1.21 5.17 -15.36
N ILE A 117 -0.67 5.26 -14.14
CA ILE A 117 0.25 4.28 -13.57
C ILE A 117 -0.47 3.15 -12.82
N VAL A 118 -1.79 3.26 -12.58
CA VAL A 118 -2.55 2.34 -11.73
C VAL A 118 -2.41 0.87 -12.15
N PRO A 119 -2.55 0.49 -13.44
CA PRO A 119 -2.40 -0.92 -13.82
C PRO A 119 -1.03 -1.51 -13.48
N THR A 120 0.02 -0.66 -13.52
CA THR A 120 1.39 -1.08 -13.22
C THR A 120 1.64 -1.20 -11.71
N THR A 121 1.08 -0.29 -10.91
CA THR A 121 1.36 -0.24 -9.47
C THR A 121 0.36 -0.99 -8.61
N ARG A 122 -0.90 -1.09 -9.05
CA ARG A 122 -1.98 -1.77 -8.32
C ARG A 122 -2.45 -3.07 -8.98
N GLY A 123 -1.93 -3.35 -10.19
CA GLY A 123 -2.23 -4.56 -10.94
C GLY A 123 -3.60 -4.58 -11.61
N VAL A 124 -3.99 -5.77 -12.03
CA VAL A 124 -5.28 -6.02 -12.68
C VAL A 124 -6.44 -5.80 -11.72
N GLU A 125 -7.58 -5.48 -12.28
CA GLU A 125 -8.81 -5.25 -11.53
C GLU A 125 -9.24 -6.50 -10.76
N GLN A 126 -9.59 -6.29 -9.50
CA GLN A 126 -10.08 -7.30 -8.57
C GLN A 126 -11.28 -6.73 -7.83
N SER A 127 -12.48 -7.14 -8.20
CA SER A 127 -13.71 -6.76 -7.51
C SER A 127 -13.88 -7.60 -6.25
N ARG A 128 -14.31 -6.96 -5.16
CA ARG A 128 -14.71 -7.68 -3.95
C ARG A 128 -16.08 -8.34 -4.14
N PRO A 129 -16.32 -9.51 -3.52
CA PRO A 129 -17.64 -10.12 -3.51
C PRO A 129 -18.71 -9.17 -2.96
N LEU A 130 -19.87 -9.13 -3.61
CA LEU A 130 -20.97 -8.24 -3.22
C LEU A 130 -21.40 -8.49 -1.76
N GLU A 131 -21.49 -9.75 -1.36
CA GLU A 131 -21.90 -10.17 -0.03
C GLU A 131 -20.95 -9.61 1.05
N SER A 132 -19.64 -9.62 0.78
CA SER A 132 -18.63 -9.09 1.67
C SER A 132 -18.75 -7.56 1.85
N ILE A 133 -19.04 -6.84 0.75
CA ILE A 133 -19.28 -5.40 0.78
C ILE A 133 -20.55 -5.07 1.56
N VAL A 134 -21.64 -5.77 1.31
CA VAL A 134 -22.93 -5.58 1.99
C VAL A 134 -22.76 -5.81 3.49
N GLN A 135 -22.10 -6.91 3.87
CA GLN A 135 -21.87 -7.23 5.28
C GLN A 135 -21.04 -6.16 6.00
N GLU A 136 -20.01 -5.63 5.33
CA GLU A 136 -19.21 -4.52 5.87
C GLU A 136 -20.07 -3.26 6.07
N VAL A 137 -20.92 -2.92 5.11
CA VAL A 137 -21.82 -1.76 5.21
C VAL A 137 -22.85 -1.94 6.32
N GLU A 138 -23.46 -3.13 6.46
CA GLU A 138 -24.39 -3.44 7.55
C GLU A 138 -23.71 -3.31 8.93
N ASP A 139 -22.48 -3.80 9.07
CA ASP A 139 -21.69 -3.65 10.29
C ASP A 139 -21.41 -2.16 10.60
N LEU A 140 -21.12 -1.34 9.59
CA LEU A 140 -20.96 0.10 9.76
C LEU A 140 -22.26 0.78 10.19
N VAL A 141 -23.38 0.45 9.58
CA VAL A 141 -24.70 0.99 9.97
C VAL A 141 -25.03 0.62 11.42
N SER A 142 -24.79 -0.63 11.81
CA SER A 142 -25.02 -1.10 13.18
C SER A 142 -24.19 -0.34 14.22
N LYS A 143 -22.98 0.13 13.84
CA LYS A 143 -22.10 0.96 14.65
C LYS A 143 -22.44 2.45 14.62
N GLY A 144 -23.49 2.83 13.89
CA GLY A 144 -24.00 4.20 13.86
C GLY A 144 -23.37 5.12 12.83
N TYR A 145 -22.59 4.60 11.88
CA TYR A 145 -22.10 5.39 10.74
C TYR A 145 -23.26 5.89 9.89
N LYS A 146 -23.15 7.12 9.37
CA LYS A 146 -24.20 7.81 8.62
C LYS A 146 -23.88 7.96 7.14
N GLU A 147 -22.61 7.81 6.79
CA GLU A 147 -22.10 7.99 5.44
C GLU A 147 -21.12 6.87 5.10
N VAL A 148 -21.27 6.32 3.90
CA VAL A 148 -20.35 5.34 3.34
C VAL A 148 -19.93 5.81 1.95
N THR A 149 -18.62 5.92 1.73
CA THR A 149 -18.03 6.21 0.42
C THR A 149 -17.42 4.95 -0.14
N LEU A 150 -17.89 4.51 -1.30
CA LEU A 150 -17.31 3.36 -2.02
C LEU A 150 -16.06 3.81 -2.77
N LEU A 151 -14.97 3.06 -2.63
CA LEU A 151 -13.69 3.37 -3.24
C LEU A 151 -13.30 2.31 -4.28
N GLY A 152 -12.87 2.78 -5.44
CA GLY A 152 -12.29 1.97 -6.52
C GLY A 152 -11.52 2.85 -7.50
N GLN A 153 -10.75 2.22 -8.40
CA GLN A 153 -10.02 2.93 -9.43
C GLN A 153 -10.85 3.14 -10.69
N ASN A 154 -11.76 2.23 -10.96
CA ASN A 154 -12.81 2.32 -11.96
C ASN A 154 -14.06 1.68 -11.37
N ILE A 155 -15.19 2.40 -11.32
CA ILE A 155 -16.46 1.93 -10.76
C ILE A 155 -17.52 2.18 -11.85
N GLU A 156 -17.74 1.18 -12.69
CA GLU A 156 -18.84 1.15 -13.66
C GLU A 156 -19.85 0.04 -13.33
#